data_f6a5c6b05770f10dbed597ba253856c1
#
_entry.id   f6a5c6b05770f10dbed597ba253856c1
#
_cell.length_a   1.000
_cell.length_b   1.000
_cell.length_c   1.000
_cell.angle_alpha   90.00
_cell.angle_beta   90.00
_cell.angle_gamma   90.00
#
_symmetry.space_group_name_H-M   'P 1'
#
loop_
_entity.id
_entity.type
_entity.pdbx_description
1 polymer ?
#
loop_
_entity_poly.entity_id
_entity_poly.type
_entity_poly.pdbx_seq_one_letter_code
_entity_poly.pdbx_strand_id
1 'polypeptide(L)'
;MKYRSLALFSTLVLGAGLAACSSGGSSDGAGTGRTALDVWLMRDSVSAGFQQEFETGFEKAHPEIDLKIQIQEWEGIGEKVTAALASNDAPDVIEVGNTQVAQYAQSGGLTDFSDRVDELGGGAWLKGLAEPGAYEGKQYGIPYYAANRVVIHRTDLFEKAGVDPASIKTRDQWIAATRKLDAGGTQGIYLPGQNWYVLSGFVWDEGGDLAVKSGDNWKGGLDSPEALRAMDFYQRLQALGKGPKDSDESQPPQAEVMAKGQVAQIIAVPGGAKVIEEKNPELKGKLGFFPIPGKTADRPGAVFTGGSDLVVPAVAAHQEEAFAFIRELTGDAWQKKLAVAMSYVPNKTTLAGAVAGDPGTAAMAAGAVNGHATPNTPQWAAVEAKNPVKEYMTAVLTGEDPALGAAKASRTITDTLNSDS
;
A
#
# COMPACT_ATOMS: atom_id res chain seq x y z
N MET A 1 64.47 -4.39 -6.65
CA MET A 1 65.67 -3.60 -6.22
C MET A 1 65.20 -2.66 -5.13
N LYS A 2 65.81 -2.85 -3.94
CA LYS A 2 66.22 -1.92 -2.86
C LYS A 2 65.13 -1.11 -2.18
N TYR A 3 64.66 -1.52 -0.92
CA TYR A 3 65.21 -1.20 0.41
C TYR A 3 65.21 0.30 0.75
N ARG A 4 64.52 0.75 1.87
CA ARG A 4 64.92 0.79 3.30
C ARG A 4 63.86 1.60 4.06
N SER A 5 63.17 1.13 5.06
CA SER A 5 63.48 0.97 6.50
C SER A 5 64.17 2.15 7.19
N LEU A 6 63.55 2.69 8.26
CA LEU A 6 64.06 3.10 9.59
C LEU A 6 62.94 3.87 10.29
N ALA A 7 62.31 3.50 11.38
CA ALA A 7 62.68 3.09 12.72
C ALA A 7 63.01 4.26 13.68
N LEU A 8 62.19 4.34 14.76
CA LEU A 8 62.43 4.74 16.14
C LEU A 8 62.78 6.21 16.47
N PHE A 9 62.01 6.86 17.40
CA PHE A 9 62.47 7.04 18.77
C PHE A 9 61.33 7.52 19.70
N SER A 10 61.28 6.84 20.85
CA SER A 10 60.44 7.13 22.01
C SER A 10 61.01 8.30 22.81
N THR A 11 60.15 9.12 23.44
CA THR A 11 60.52 9.77 24.70
C THR A 11 59.28 9.87 25.62
N LEU A 12 59.43 9.20 26.72
CA LEU A 12 58.60 9.22 27.91
C LEU A 12 58.98 10.45 28.73
N VAL A 13 57.99 11.26 29.14
CA VAL A 13 58.17 12.23 30.24
C VAL A 13 57.00 12.06 31.21
N LEU A 14 57.32 11.54 32.38
CA LEU A 14 56.50 11.59 33.60
C LEU A 14 56.54 13.01 34.15
N GLY A 15 55.38 13.56 34.45
CA GLY A 15 55.22 14.78 35.25
C GLY A 15 53.97 14.68 36.12
N ALA A 16 54.16 14.38 37.40
CA ALA A 16 53.12 14.46 38.41
C ALA A 16 52.90 15.89 38.86
N GLY A 17 51.64 16.27 39.07
CA GLY A 17 51.35 17.61 39.58
C GLY A 17 49.87 17.89 39.85
N LEU A 18 49.42 17.58 41.10
CA LEU A 18 48.48 18.34 41.93
C LEU A 18 47.00 18.52 41.48
N ALA A 19 46.16 17.98 42.33
CA ALA A 19 44.71 18.19 42.44
C ALA A 19 44.38 19.69 42.67
N ALA A 20 43.42 20.16 41.85
CA ALA A 20 42.58 21.29 42.19
C ALA A 20 41.12 20.89 41.97
N CYS A 21 40.36 20.75 43.01
CA CYS A 21 38.90 20.70 42.98
C CYS A 21 38.40 22.04 42.45
N SER A 22 37.85 22.00 41.24
CA SER A 22 37.02 23.05 40.72
C SER A 22 35.69 22.38 40.35
N SER A 23 34.67 22.75 41.11
CA SER A 23 33.28 22.53 40.78
C SER A 23 32.95 23.21 39.44
N GLY A 24 33.16 22.47 38.34
CA GLY A 24 32.72 22.84 37.02
C GLY A 24 31.39 22.14 36.78
N GLY A 25 30.33 22.93 36.76
CA GLY A 25 29.01 22.44 36.42
C GLY A 25 29.05 21.74 35.07
N SER A 26 28.49 20.53 35.06
CA SER A 26 28.04 19.90 33.85
C SER A 26 27.11 20.87 33.17
N SER A 27 27.51 21.40 32.02
CA SER A 27 26.57 22.00 31.09
C SER A 27 25.75 20.84 30.55
N ASP A 28 24.77 20.41 31.32
CA ASP A 28 23.59 19.77 30.78
C ASP A 28 23.09 20.76 29.73
N GLY A 29 23.24 20.42 28.47
CA GLY A 29 22.48 21.06 27.43
C GLY A 29 21.03 20.99 27.89
N ALA A 30 20.44 22.16 28.11
CA ALA A 30 19.03 22.26 28.43
C ALA A 30 18.27 21.60 27.26
N GLY A 31 18.02 20.31 27.36
CA GLY A 31 17.02 19.65 26.59
C GLY A 31 15.73 20.41 26.81
N THR A 32 14.98 20.65 25.79
CA THR A 32 13.74 21.44 25.78
C THR A 32 12.67 20.90 26.72
N GLY A 33 12.94 19.85 27.51
CA GLY A 33 11.98 19.18 28.39
C GLY A 33 10.88 18.45 27.60
N ARG A 34 11.02 18.36 26.26
CA ARG A 34 10.07 17.70 25.37
C ARG A 34 10.53 16.27 25.09
N THR A 35 9.56 15.35 25.03
CA THR A 35 9.78 13.96 24.63
C THR A 35 9.97 13.91 23.11
N ALA A 36 11.09 13.37 22.63
CA ALA A 36 11.28 13.11 21.20
C ALA A 36 10.44 11.89 20.81
N LEU A 37 9.54 12.07 19.86
CA LEU A 37 8.70 11.01 19.30
C LEU A 37 9.17 10.69 17.88
N ASP A 38 9.78 9.53 17.70
CA ASP A 38 10.30 9.10 16.42
C ASP A 38 9.25 8.29 15.63
N VAL A 39 8.91 8.79 14.44
CA VAL A 39 7.87 8.22 13.57
C VAL A 39 8.41 7.92 12.19
N TRP A 40 8.18 6.71 11.70
CA TRP A 40 8.44 6.35 10.31
C TRP A 40 7.15 6.36 9.50
N LEU A 41 7.09 7.22 8.48
CA LEU A 41 6.06 7.19 7.45
C LEU A 41 6.68 6.82 6.11
N MET A 42 5.87 6.27 5.21
CA MET A 42 6.37 5.77 3.94
C MET A 42 6.35 6.86 2.85
N ARG A 43 7.26 6.70 1.88
CA ARG A 43 7.29 7.54 0.69
C ARG A 43 5.93 7.54 0.01
N ASP A 44 5.44 8.73 -0.34
CA ASP A 44 4.16 8.98 -1.00
C ASP A 44 2.90 8.69 -0.15
N SER A 45 3.06 8.37 1.14
CA SER A 45 1.94 8.26 2.08
C SER A 45 1.39 9.62 2.49
N VAL A 46 2.25 10.62 2.52
CA VAL A 46 1.90 12.00 2.84
C VAL A 46 2.59 12.97 1.89
N SER A 47 1.94 14.08 1.57
CA SER A 47 2.61 15.20 0.90
C SER A 47 3.41 16.04 1.90
N ALA A 48 4.46 16.70 1.44
CA ALA A 48 5.26 17.59 2.31
C ALA A 48 4.41 18.67 2.98
N GLY A 49 3.42 19.21 2.25
CA GLY A 49 2.51 20.23 2.80
C GLY A 49 1.60 19.69 3.91
N PHE A 50 1.06 18.46 3.73
CA PHE A 50 0.25 17.81 4.77
C PHE A 50 1.11 17.48 5.99
N GLN A 51 2.31 16.92 5.79
CA GLN A 51 3.22 16.59 6.88
C GLN A 51 3.53 17.83 7.73
N GLN A 52 3.94 18.93 7.11
CA GLN A 52 4.25 20.17 7.82
C GLN A 52 3.05 20.74 8.59
N GLU A 53 1.84 20.68 8.00
CA GLU A 53 0.62 21.14 8.66
C GLU A 53 0.29 20.25 9.86
N PHE A 54 0.44 18.92 9.72
CA PHE A 54 0.21 17.97 10.78
C PHE A 54 1.22 18.15 11.92
N GLU A 55 2.51 18.18 11.63
CA GLU A 55 3.57 18.42 12.65
C GLU A 55 3.29 19.67 13.47
N THR A 56 3.02 20.79 12.78
CA THR A 56 2.70 22.06 13.45
C THR A 56 1.45 21.96 14.32
N GLY A 57 0.40 21.29 13.83
CA GLY A 57 -0.86 21.12 14.57
C GLY A 57 -0.68 20.23 15.78
N PHE A 58 0.00 19.10 15.60
CA PHE A 58 0.26 18.10 16.64
C PHE A 58 1.11 18.67 17.79
N GLU A 59 2.25 19.32 17.47
CA GLU A 59 3.12 19.94 18.48
C GLU A 59 2.46 21.11 19.22
N LYS A 60 1.52 21.79 18.57
CA LYS A 60 0.71 22.81 19.23
C LYS A 60 -0.28 22.19 20.23
N ALA A 61 -0.84 21.05 19.90
CA ALA A 61 -1.76 20.31 20.80
C ALA A 61 -1.00 19.58 21.92
N HIS A 62 0.23 19.14 21.63
CA HIS A 62 1.12 18.39 22.52
C HIS A 62 2.48 19.09 22.67
N PRO A 63 2.54 20.23 23.39
CA PRO A 63 3.76 21.04 23.49
C PRO A 63 4.91 20.32 24.22
N GLU A 64 4.62 19.25 24.94
CA GLU A 64 5.58 18.37 25.60
C GLU A 64 6.26 17.38 24.64
N ILE A 65 5.76 17.23 23.38
CA ILE A 65 6.31 16.30 22.38
C ILE A 65 7.09 17.06 21.30
N ASP A 66 8.26 16.57 20.97
CA ASP A 66 9.09 16.99 19.82
C ASP A 66 8.98 15.91 18.73
N LEU A 67 8.10 16.12 17.74
CA LEU A 67 7.77 15.14 16.72
C LEU A 67 8.86 15.04 15.65
N LYS A 68 9.33 13.84 15.37
CA LYS A 68 10.37 13.53 14.37
C LYS A 68 9.85 12.55 13.33
N ILE A 69 9.28 13.05 12.23
CA ILE A 69 8.82 12.20 11.13
C ILE A 69 9.97 11.94 10.16
N GLN A 70 10.28 10.68 9.93
CA GLN A 70 11.27 10.20 8.96
C GLN A 70 10.56 9.46 7.83
N ILE A 71 10.75 9.92 6.59
CA ILE A 71 10.18 9.25 5.41
C ILE A 71 11.07 8.08 5.00
N GLN A 72 10.47 6.90 4.89
CA GLN A 72 11.11 5.65 4.51
C GLN A 72 10.76 5.27 3.07
N GLU A 73 11.64 4.55 2.40
CA GLU A 73 11.35 3.97 1.08
C GLU A 73 10.67 2.60 1.23
N TRP A 74 9.79 2.26 0.29
CA TRP A 74 9.12 0.95 0.28
C TRP A 74 10.06 -0.21 -0.04
N GLU A 75 11.09 0.05 -0.84
CA GLU A 75 12.09 -0.97 -1.19
C GLU A 75 12.93 -1.34 0.04
N GLY A 76 12.96 -2.64 0.36
CA GLY A 76 13.71 -3.16 1.51
C GLY A 76 13.11 -2.87 2.89
N ILE A 77 11.90 -2.26 2.95
CA ILE A 77 11.32 -1.85 4.23
C ILE A 77 11.02 -3.02 5.17
N GLY A 78 10.62 -4.16 4.63
CA GLY A 78 10.31 -5.35 5.44
C GLY A 78 11.47 -5.81 6.32
N GLU A 79 12.69 -5.86 5.75
CA GLU A 79 13.91 -6.21 6.49
C GLU A 79 14.25 -5.12 7.52
N LYS A 80 14.09 -3.85 7.16
CA LYS A 80 14.35 -2.71 8.04
C LYS A 80 13.40 -2.68 9.23
N VAL A 81 12.11 -2.90 9.02
CA VAL A 81 11.11 -2.98 10.10
C VAL A 81 11.39 -4.17 11.00
N THR A 82 11.66 -5.35 10.43
CA THR A 82 12.02 -6.54 11.21
C THR A 82 13.23 -6.29 12.11
N ALA A 83 14.27 -5.62 11.57
CA ALA A 83 15.45 -5.27 12.35
C ALA A 83 15.13 -4.23 13.45
N ALA A 84 14.30 -3.23 13.17
CA ALA A 84 13.87 -2.24 14.14
C ALA A 84 13.08 -2.87 15.29
N LEU A 85 12.12 -3.76 15.00
CA LEU A 85 11.32 -4.46 16.01
C LEU A 85 12.17 -5.36 16.94
N ALA A 86 13.33 -5.82 16.47
CA ALA A 86 14.27 -6.61 17.25
C ALA A 86 15.32 -5.76 18.02
N SER A 87 15.34 -4.45 17.83
CA SER A 87 16.32 -3.53 18.44
C SER A 87 15.75 -2.81 19.64
N ASN A 88 16.64 -2.30 20.51
CA ASN A 88 16.25 -1.42 21.63
C ASN A 88 16.13 0.07 21.21
N ASP A 89 16.35 0.37 19.93
CA ASP A 89 16.34 1.73 19.35
C ASP A 89 15.31 1.76 18.19
N ALA A 90 14.14 1.18 18.43
CA ALA A 90 13.03 1.20 17.50
C ALA A 90 12.35 2.58 17.50
N PRO A 91 11.82 3.07 16.36
CA PRO A 91 10.95 4.24 16.38
C PRO A 91 9.69 3.96 17.20
N ASP A 92 9.02 5.02 17.63
CA ASP A 92 7.82 4.91 18.45
C ASP A 92 6.58 4.53 17.63
N VAL A 93 6.51 4.98 16.36
CA VAL A 93 5.44 4.62 15.42
C VAL A 93 6.04 4.25 14.07
N ILE A 94 5.52 3.20 13.47
CA ILE A 94 5.89 2.77 12.10
C ILE A 94 4.64 2.64 11.24
N GLU A 95 4.65 3.25 10.06
CA GLU A 95 3.72 2.90 9.00
C GLU A 95 4.19 1.61 8.32
N VAL A 96 3.29 0.64 8.18
CA VAL A 96 3.53 -0.64 7.51
C VAL A 96 2.43 -0.93 6.49
N GLY A 97 2.76 -1.66 5.43
CA GLY A 97 1.73 -2.21 4.55
C GLY A 97 0.80 -3.14 5.31
N ASN A 98 -0.51 -2.99 5.09
CA ASN A 98 -1.52 -3.76 5.82
C ASN A 98 -1.33 -5.28 5.72
N THR A 99 -0.75 -5.79 4.63
CA THR A 99 -0.49 -7.23 4.43
C THR A 99 0.64 -7.81 5.30
N GLN A 100 1.40 -6.96 5.99
CA GLN A 100 2.59 -7.37 6.76
C GLN A 100 2.36 -7.35 8.28
N VAL A 101 1.26 -6.77 8.76
CA VAL A 101 0.98 -6.63 10.20
C VAL A 101 0.99 -7.98 10.91
N ALA A 102 0.34 -8.99 10.34
CA ALA A 102 0.25 -10.33 10.95
C ALA A 102 1.64 -10.95 11.20
N GLN A 103 2.60 -10.77 10.29
CA GLN A 103 3.98 -11.27 10.44
C GLN A 103 4.68 -10.58 11.63
N TYR A 104 4.55 -9.28 11.74
CA TYR A 104 5.18 -8.52 12.83
C TYR A 104 4.49 -8.79 14.18
N ALA A 105 3.17 -8.98 14.19
CA ALA A 105 2.42 -9.36 15.38
C ALA A 105 2.81 -10.77 15.87
N GLN A 106 2.96 -11.75 14.95
CA GLN A 106 3.40 -13.10 15.28
C GLN A 106 4.77 -13.12 15.96
N SER A 107 5.70 -12.26 15.52
CA SER A 107 7.03 -12.17 16.14
C SER A 107 7.01 -11.59 17.57
N GLY A 108 5.86 -11.11 18.04
CA GLY A 108 5.72 -10.40 19.32
C GLY A 108 6.30 -8.99 19.31
N GLY A 109 6.62 -8.46 18.11
CA GLY A 109 7.26 -7.16 17.94
C GLY A 109 6.33 -5.95 18.07
N LEU A 110 5.01 -6.15 18.17
CA LEU A 110 4.01 -5.08 18.14
C LEU A 110 3.22 -4.97 19.44
N THR A 111 2.81 -3.75 19.77
CA THR A 111 1.89 -3.44 20.88
C THR A 111 0.45 -3.80 20.49
N ASP A 112 -0.27 -4.45 21.42
CA ASP A 112 -1.68 -4.79 21.31
C ASP A 112 -2.56 -3.60 21.69
N PHE A 113 -3.39 -3.13 20.75
CA PHE A 113 -4.32 -2.01 20.94
C PHE A 113 -5.78 -2.44 21.10
N SER A 114 -6.07 -3.72 21.31
CA SER A 114 -7.43 -4.25 21.40
C SER A 114 -8.32 -3.48 22.37
N ASP A 115 -7.78 -3.11 23.54
CA ASP A 115 -8.51 -2.37 24.58
C ASP A 115 -8.73 -0.89 24.22
N ARG A 116 -8.08 -0.37 23.17
CA ARG A 116 -8.13 1.04 22.77
C ARG A 116 -8.82 1.26 21.40
N VAL A 117 -9.35 0.20 20.79
CA VAL A 117 -10.03 0.25 19.48
C VAL A 117 -11.20 1.23 19.48
N ASP A 118 -11.99 1.27 20.56
CA ASP A 118 -13.14 2.17 20.67
C ASP A 118 -12.73 3.65 20.72
N GLU A 119 -11.61 3.98 21.38
CA GLU A 119 -11.06 5.35 21.44
C GLU A 119 -10.63 5.84 20.04
N LEU A 120 -10.25 4.92 19.14
CA LEU A 120 -9.82 5.18 17.77
C LEU A 120 -10.99 5.18 16.77
N GLY A 121 -12.20 4.89 17.24
CA GLY A 121 -13.40 4.79 16.41
C GLY A 121 -13.46 3.54 15.55
N GLY A 122 -12.95 2.41 16.07
CA GLY A 122 -12.82 1.14 15.38
C GLY A 122 -14.10 0.57 14.79
N GLY A 123 -15.25 0.84 15.40
CA GLY A 123 -16.56 0.43 14.88
C GLY A 123 -16.91 1.02 13.51
N ALA A 124 -16.20 2.07 13.07
CA ALA A 124 -16.38 2.71 11.78
C ALA A 124 -15.26 2.40 10.77
N TRP A 125 -14.23 1.66 11.14
CA TRP A 125 -13.12 1.35 10.24
C TRP A 125 -13.55 0.59 8.99
N LEU A 126 -12.82 0.80 7.91
CA LEU A 126 -12.93 -0.03 6.70
C LEU A 126 -12.44 -1.44 7.03
N LYS A 127 -13.27 -2.46 6.79
CA LYS A 127 -12.92 -3.86 7.08
C LYS A 127 -11.65 -4.29 6.37
N GLY A 128 -11.48 -3.93 5.09
CA GLY A 128 -10.29 -4.27 4.31
C GLY A 128 -8.96 -3.71 4.86
N LEU A 129 -9.01 -2.76 5.81
CA LEU A 129 -7.85 -2.28 6.56
C LEU A 129 -7.80 -2.86 7.98
N ALA A 130 -8.94 -2.90 8.66
CA ALA A 130 -8.99 -3.35 10.05
C ALA A 130 -8.67 -4.85 10.20
N GLU A 131 -9.19 -5.69 9.30
CA GLU A 131 -8.97 -7.15 9.32
C GLU A 131 -7.48 -7.53 9.16
N PRO A 132 -6.71 -6.97 8.20
CA PRO A 132 -5.28 -7.23 8.11
C PRO A 132 -4.47 -6.73 9.33
N GLY A 133 -4.93 -5.66 9.99
CA GLY A 133 -4.34 -5.12 11.22
C GLY A 133 -4.55 -6.01 12.45
N ALA A 134 -5.39 -7.05 12.36
CA ALA A 134 -5.68 -7.97 13.44
C ALA A 134 -4.92 -9.29 13.28
N TYR A 135 -4.45 -9.84 14.38
CA TYR A 135 -3.83 -11.17 14.44
C TYR A 135 -4.29 -11.90 15.71
N GLU A 136 -4.74 -13.16 15.58
CA GLU A 136 -5.27 -14.00 16.68
C GLU A 136 -6.33 -13.30 17.55
N GLY A 137 -7.21 -12.52 16.92
CA GLY A 137 -8.30 -11.82 17.59
C GLY A 137 -7.88 -10.54 18.32
N LYS A 138 -6.64 -10.10 18.20
CA LYS A 138 -6.10 -8.88 18.74
C LYS A 138 -5.79 -7.86 17.67
N GLN A 139 -5.89 -6.56 17.96
CA GLN A 139 -5.64 -5.47 17.06
C GLN A 139 -4.25 -4.89 17.29
N TYR A 140 -3.38 -4.97 16.30
CA TYR A 140 -2.01 -4.46 16.30
C TYR A 140 -1.79 -3.31 15.34
N GLY A 141 -2.35 -3.40 14.15
CA GLY A 141 -2.32 -2.35 13.13
C GLY A 141 -3.53 -1.45 13.22
N ILE A 142 -3.32 -0.14 13.28
CA ILE A 142 -4.39 0.85 13.30
C ILE A 142 -4.58 1.39 11.88
N PRO A 143 -5.77 1.24 11.26
CA PRO A 143 -6.06 1.69 9.92
C PRO A 143 -5.65 3.15 9.66
N TYR A 144 -4.74 3.37 8.72
CA TYR A 144 -4.24 4.70 8.38
C TYR A 144 -4.95 5.28 7.16
N TYR A 145 -4.82 4.67 6.01
CA TYR A 145 -5.58 5.03 4.80
C TYR A 145 -5.76 3.81 3.90
N ALA A 146 -6.79 3.85 3.05
CA ALA A 146 -6.99 2.85 2.02
C ALA A 146 -6.75 3.44 0.62
N ALA A 147 -6.22 2.59 -0.25
CA ALA A 147 -6.14 2.87 -1.68
C ALA A 147 -6.51 1.60 -2.47
N ASN A 148 -7.44 1.74 -3.37
CA ASN A 148 -7.78 0.70 -4.33
C ASN A 148 -7.77 1.27 -5.76
N ARG A 149 -7.64 0.39 -6.71
CA ARG A 149 -7.57 0.78 -8.11
C ARG A 149 -8.95 1.12 -8.64
N VAL A 150 -8.96 2.08 -9.58
CA VAL A 150 -10.11 2.48 -10.39
C VAL A 150 -9.72 2.45 -11.85
N VAL A 151 -10.67 2.59 -12.75
CA VAL A 151 -10.37 2.89 -14.15
C VAL A 151 -10.16 4.39 -14.30
N ILE A 152 -8.97 4.80 -14.74
CA ILE A 152 -8.68 6.16 -15.20
C ILE A 152 -8.83 6.14 -16.73
N HIS A 153 -9.66 7.03 -17.28
CA HIS A 153 -9.93 7.05 -18.71
C HIS A 153 -9.79 8.43 -19.32
N ARG A 154 -9.53 8.47 -20.62
CA ARG A 154 -9.48 9.66 -21.46
C ARG A 154 -10.88 10.03 -21.92
N THR A 155 -11.42 11.12 -21.34
CA THR A 155 -12.78 11.59 -21.66
C THR A 155 -12.95 11.96 -23.12
N ASP A 156 -11.93 12.59 -23.71
CA ASP A 156 -11.93 12.96 -25.14
C ASP A 156 -11.93 11.74 -26.09
N LEU A 157 -11.23 10.64 -25.73
CA LEU A 157 -11.24 9.42 -26.52
C LEU A 157 -12.56 8.65 -26.36
N PHE A 158 -13.14 8.65 -25.16
CA PHE A 158 -14.46 8.06 -24.88
C PHE A 158 -15.54 8.78 -25.66
N GLU A 159 -15.55 10.12 -25.62
CA GLU A 159 -16.50 10.95 -26.38
C GLU A 159 -16.38 10.70 -27.89
N LYS A 160 -15.15 10.71 -28.42
CA LYS A 160 -14.87 10.42 -29.85
C LYS A 160 -15.37 9.04 -30.29
N ALA A 161 -15.30 8.05 -29.40
CA ALA A 161 -15.77 6.68 -29.67
C ALA A 161 -17.28 6.50 -29.42
N GLY A 162 -17.98 7.52 -28.93
CA GLY A 162 -19.39 7.45 -28.53
C GLY A 162 -19.61 6.45 -27.39
N VAL A 163 -18.68 6.41 -26.42
CA VAL A 163 -18.74 5.56 -25.22
C VAL A 163 -19.08 6.43 -24.03
N ASP A 164 -20.22 6.18 -23.40
CA ASP A 164 -20.57 6.77 -22.12
C ASP A 164 -20.01 5.93 -20.96
N PRO A 165 -19.04 6.43 -20.19
CA PRO A 165 -18.46 5.70 -19.07
C PRO A 165 -19.52 5.36 -17.99
N ALA A 166 -20.58 6.16 -17.84
CA ALA A 166 -21.64 5.91 -16.88
C ALA A 166 -22.49 4.67 -17.24
N SER A 167 -22.47 4.24 -18.51
CA SER A 167 -23.17 3.03 -18.95
C SER A 167 -22.39 1.73 -18.66
N ILE A 168 -21.10 1.82 -18.27
CA ILE A 168 -20.24 0.65 -18.03
C ILE A 168 -20.42 0.21 -16.57
N LYS A 169 -21.31 -0.76 -16.36
CA LYS A 169 -21.59 -1.32 -15.02
C LYS A 169 -21.10 -2.75 -14.87
N THR A 170 -20.98 -3.49 -15.98
CA THR A 170 -20.57 -4.90 -15.96
C THR A 170 -19.29 -5.11 -16.77
N ARG A 171 -18.57 -6.20 -16.48
CA ARG A 171 -17.38 -6.62 -17.22
C ARG A 171 -17.64 -6.83 -18.72
N ASP A 172 -18.81 -7.35 -19.11
CA ASP A 172 -19.17 -7.53 -20.50
C ASP A 172 -19.38 -6.19 -21.22
N GLN A 173 -20.04 -5.24 -20.55
CA GLN A 173 -20.16 -3.85 -21.04
C GLN A 173 -18.79 -3.21 -21.17
N TRP A 174 -17.88 -3.46 -20.22
CA TRP A 174 -16.52 -2.94 -20.24
C TRP A 174 -15.70 -3.49 -21.41
N ILE A 175 -15.73 -4.79 -21.66
CA ILE A 175 -15.11 -5.41 -22.85
C ILE A 175 -15.67 -4.80 -24.15
N ALA A 176 -17.00 -4.66 -24.24
CA ALA A 176 -17.66 -4.07 -25.42
C ALA A 176 -17.24 -2.60 -25.64
N ALA A 177 -17.18 -1.81 -24.60
CA ALA A 177 -16.70 -0.43 -24.63
C ALA A 177 -15.21 -0.35 -25.01
N THR A 178 -14.38 -1.18 -24.38
CA THR A 178 -12.93 -1.22 -24.63
C THR A 178 -12.63 -1.59 -26.09
N ARG A 179 -13.39 -2.52 -26.70
CA ARG A 179 -13.27 -2.84 -28.14
C ARG A 179 -13.60 -1.66 -29.06
N LYS A 180 -14.59 -0.83 -28.70
CA LYS A 180 -14.89 0.39 -29.47
C LYS A 180 -13.76 1.41 -29.37
N LEU A 181 -13.10 1.47 -28.23
CA LEU A 181 -11.97 2.36 -27.96
C LEU A 181 -10.68 1.86 -28.64
N ASP A 182 -10.55 0.55 -28.88
CA ASP A 182 -9.39 -0.06 -29.55
C ASP A 182 -9.50 0.10 -31.07
N ALA A 183 -9.42 1.34 -31.54
CA ALA A 183 -9.60 1.69 -32.92
C ALA A 183 -8.75 2.92 -33.34
N GLY A 184 -8.43 3.05 -34.61
CA GLY A 184 -7.78 4.25 -35.15
C GLY A 184 -6.41 4.56 -34.58
N GLY A 185 -5.66 3.55 -34.12
CA GLY A 185 -4.35 3.72 -33.48
C GLY A 185 -4.39 3.95 -31.97
N THR A 186 -5.59 4.02 -31.39
CA THR A 186 -5.80 4.05 -29.92
C THR A 186 -5.78 2.62 -29.39
N GLN A 187 -5.13 2.41 -28.24
CA GLN A 187 -5.28 1.19 -27.45
C GLN A 187 -6.51 1.32 -26.59
N GLY A 188 -7.40 0.34 -26.60
CA GLY A 188 -8.60 0.34 -25.77
C GLY A 188 -8.28 0.41 -24.28
N ILE A 189 -7.21 -0.27 -23.86
CA ILE A 189 -6.67 -0.25 -22.51
C ILE A 189 -5.16 -0.51 -22.54
N TYR A 190 -4.41 0.08 -21.62
CA TYR A 190 -3.07 -0.40 -21.29
C TYR A 190 -3.14 -1.15 -19.97
N LEU A 191 -3.01 -2.48 -20.04
CA LEU A 191 -3.06 -3.37 -18.89
C LEU A 191 -1.80 -4.26 -18.90
N PRO A 192 -0.83 -4.02 -18.00
CA PRO A 192 0.36 -4.87 -17.86
C PRO A 192 -0.01 -6.30 -17.45
N GLY A 193 0.74 -7.29 -17.93
CA GLY A 193 0.42 -8.70 -17.73
C GLY A 193 0.53 -9.20 -16.30
N GLN A 194 1.27 -8.52 -15.45
CA GLN A 194 1.50 -8.89 -14.03
C GLN A 194 0.79 -7.99 -13.03
N ASN A 195 -0.31 -7.31 -13.41
CA ASN A 195 -1.09 -6.54 -12.44
C ASN A 195 -1.96 -7.49 -11.59
N TRP A 196 -1.30 -8.20 -10.68
CA TRP A 196 -1.91 -9.23 -9.86
C TRP A 196 -2.97 -8.69 -8.89
N TYR A 197 -2.87 -7.44 -8.47
CA TYR A 197 -3.92 -6.78 -7.67
C TYR A 197 -5.24 -6.67 -8.43
N VAL A 198 -5.18 -6.41 -9.75
CA VAL A 198 -6.37 -6.38 -10.60
C VAL A 198 -6.94 -7.78 -10.80
N LEU A 199 -6.06 -8.78 -11.05
CA LEU A 199 -6.51 -10.17 -11.14
C LEU A 199 -7.16 -10.65 -9.85
N SER A 200 -6.60 -10.32 -8.69
CA SER A 200 -7.17 -10.67 -7.38
C SER A 200 -8.60 -10.12 -7.24
N GLY A 201 -8.84 -8.87 -7.62
CA GLY A 201 -10.19 -8.30 -7.65
C GLY A 201 -11.14 -9.11 -8.53
N PHE A 202 -10.70 -9.55 -9.71
CA PHE A 202 -11.54 -10.38 -10.58
C PHE A 202 -11.80 -11.77 -10.01
N VAL A 203 -10.84 -12.36 -9.27
CA VAL A 203 -11.02 -13.65 -8.59
C VAL A 203 -12.09 -13.52 -7.50
N TRP A 204 -12.00 -12.51 -6.65
CA TRP A 204 -13.00 -12.28 -5.60
C TRP A 204 -14.40 -11.95 -6.15
N ASP A 205 -14.47 -11.17 -7.24
CA ASP A 205 -15.75 -10.84 -7.88
C ASP A 205 -16.41 -12.05 -8.57
N GLU A 206 -15.61 -13.08 -8.95
CA GLU A 206 -16.12 -14.39 -9.39
C GLU A 206 -16.58 -15.27 -8.22
N GLY A 207 -16.25 -14.93 -6.98
CA GLY A 207 -16.53 -15.70 -5.77
C GLY A 207 -15.43 -16.68 -5.40
N GLY A 208 -14.24 -16.57 -6.00
CA GLY A 208 -13.04 -17.30 -5.62
C GLY A 208 -12.19 -16.56 -4.59
N ASP A 209 -11.03 -17.12 -4.27
CA ASP A 209 -10.05 -16.51 -3.38
C ASP A 209 -8.62 -16.88 -3.82
N LEU A 210 -7.62 -16.13 -3.34
CA LEU A 210 -6.20 -16.43 -3.57
C LEU A 210 -5.73 -17.63 -2.78
N ALA A 211 -6.24 -17.79 -1.56
CA ALA A 211 -6.12 -18.96 -0.74
C ALA A 211 -7.29 -19.06 0.24
N VAL A 212 -7.67 -20.28 0.60
CA VAL A 212 -8.76 -20.55 1.55
C VAL A 212 -8.26 -21.38 2.72
N LYS A 213 -8.72 -21.05 3.92
CA LYS A 213 -8.40 -21.81 5.13
C LYS A 213 -9.24 -23.09 5.16
N SER A 214 -8.59 -24.22 5.44
CA SER A 214 -9.22 -25.56 5.57
C SER A 214 -8.72 -26.23 6.86
N GLY A 215 -9.46 -26.11 7.93
CA GLY A 215 -8.99 -26.45 9.27
C GLY A 215 -7.83 -25.55 9.68
N ASP A 216 -6.73 -26.15 10.10
CA ASP A 216 -5.51 -25.42 10.48
C ASP A 216 -4.60 -25.10 9.29
N ASN A 217 -4.90 -25.62 8.10
CA ASN A 217 -4.09 -25.43 6.90
C ASN A 217 -4.71 -24.45 5.92
N TRP A 218 -3.87 -23.88 5.07
CA TRP A 218 -4.25 -23.08 3.93
C TRP A 218 -4.17 -23.89 2.63
N LYS A 219 -5.03 -23.58 1.69
CA LYS A 219 -5.01 -24.12 0.34
C LYS A 219 -5.05 -22.96 -0.66
N GLY A 220 -4.09 -22.90 -1.60
CA GLY A 220 -4.13 -21.97 -2.71
C GLY A 220 -5.40 -22.15 -3.54
N GLY A 221 -5.96 -21.04 -4.03
CA GLY A 221 -7.27 -20.99 -4.66
C GLY A 221 -7.27 -20.64 -6.15
N LEU A 222 -6.08 -20.43 -6.76
CA LEU A 222 -5.99 -20.00 -8.15
C LEU A 222 -6.43 -21.07 -9.18
N ASP A 223 -6.48 -22.34 -8.78
CA ASP A 223 -6.96 -23.47 -9.58
C ASP A 223 -8.48 -23.70 -9.47
N SER A 224 -9.19 -22.85 -8.73
CA SER A 224 -10.65 -22.89 -8.66
C SER A 224 -11.30 -22.48 -9.99
N PRO A 225 -12.50 -22.99 -10.31
CA PRO A 225 -13.24 -22.56 -11.50
C PRO A 225 -13.47 -21.04 -11.54
N GLU A 226 -13.62 -20.41 -10.38
CA GLU A 226 -13.79 -18.96 -10.19
C GLU A 226 -12.53 -18.21 -10.64
N ALA A 227 -11.36 -18.61 -10.15
CA ALA A 227 -10.08 -17.99 -10.49
C ALA A 227 -9.71 -18.18 -11.97
N LEU A 228 -10.03 -19.36 -12.54
CA LEU A 228 -9.83 -19.60 -13.97
C LEU A 228 -10.71 -18.69 -14.84
N ARG A 229 -11.98 -18.45 -14.45
CA ARG A 229 -12.83 -17.47 -15.15
C ARG A 229 -12.31 -16.04 -15.03
N ALA A 230 -11.78 -15.68 -13.87
CA ALA A 230 -11.15 -14.38 -13.64
C ALA A 230 -9.93 -14.18 -14.55
N MET A 231 -9.09 -15.20 -14.70
CA MET A 231 -7.93 -15.14 -15.59
C MET A 231 -8.33 -15.07 -17.07
N ASP A 232 -9.36 -15.80 -17.50
CA ASP A 232 -9.94 -15.68 -18.85
C ASP A 232 -10.39 -14.24 -19.12
N PHE A 233 -11.11 -13.63 -18.16
CA PHE A 233 -11.52 -12.25 -18.30
C PHE A 233 -10.31 -11.30 -18.38
N TYR A 234 -9.29 -11.51 -17.56
CA TYR A 234 -8.05 -10.71 -17.58
C TYR A 234 -7.36 -10.80 -18.95
N GLN A 235 -7.21 -12.01 -19.52
CA GLN A 235 -6.62 -12.23 -20.85
C GLN A 235 -7.40 -11.47 -21.93
N ARG A 236 -8.73 -11.58 -21.93
CA ARG A 236 -9.60 -10.91 -22.91
C ARG A 236 -9.50 -9.39 -22.82
N LEU A 237 -9.39 -8.83 -21.62
CA LEU A 237 -9.24 -7.41 -21.41
C LEU A 237 -7.84 -6.93 -21.82
N GLN A 238 -6.79 -7.64 -21.42
CA GLN A 238 -5.41 -7.34 -21.74
C GLN A 238 -5.14 -7.36 -23.26
N ALA A 239 -5.78 -8.27 -23.98
CA ALA A 239 -5.67 -8.40 -25.43
C ALA A 239 -6.24 -7.20 -26.21
N LEU A 240 -6.99 -6.30 -25.58
CA LEU A 240 -7.51 -5.05 -26.18
C LEU A 240 -6.53 -3.87 -26.05
N GLY A 241 -5.26 -4.18 -25.77
CA GLY A 241 -4.20 -3.20 -25.65
C GLY A 241 -2.82 -3.79 -25.94
N LYS A 242 -1.78 -3.05 -25.61
CA LYS A 242 -0.38 -3.41 -25.87
C LYS A 242 0.47 -3.44 -24.60
N GLY A 243 -0.17 -3.70 -23.45
CA GLY A 243 0.57 -3.90 -22.19
C GLY A 243 1.52 -5.10 -22.33
N PRO A 244 2.76 -5.01 -21.81
CA PRO A 244 3.69 -6.13 -21.82
C PRO A 244 3.12 -7.26 -20.96
N LYS A 245 3.39 -8.51 -21.36
CA LYS A 245 2.82 -9.70 -20.74
C LYS A 245 3.59 -10.16 -19.49
N ASP A 246 4.81 -9.69 -19.36
CA ASP A 246 5.85 -10.14 -18.41
C ASP A 246 6.33 -9.05 -17.45
N SER A 247 5.56 -7.98 -17.31
CA SER A 247 5.86 -6.92 -16.35
C SER A 247 4.61 -6.39 -15.67
N ASP A 248 4.81 -5.71 -14.54
CA ASP A 248 3.75 -5.09 -13.77
C ASP A 248 3.50 -3.61 -14.17
N GLU A 249 2.67 -2.93 -13.42
CA GLU A 249 2.26 -1.55 -13.68
C GLU A 249 3.35 -0.49 -13.47
N SER A 250 4.49 -0.88 -12.91
CA SER A 250 5.62 0.02 -12.67
C SER A 250 6.68 0.00 -13.78
N GLN A 251 6.64 -1.03 -14.67
CA GLN A 251 7.69 -1.20 -15.67
C GLN A 251 7.14 -1.53 -17.07
N PRO A 252 6.95 -0.53 -17.95
CA PRO A 252 7.08 0.91 -17.70
C PRO A 252 5.91 1.44 -16.86
N PRO A 253 6.10 2.56 -16.13
CA PRO A 253 5.02 3.14 -15.34
C PRO A 253 3.79 3.45 -16.21
N GLN A 254 2.67 2.81 -15.91
CA GLN A 254 1.47 2.88 -16.76
C GLN A 254 0.92 4.29 -16.93
N ALA A 255 1.08 5.16 -15.92
CA ALA A 255 0.69 6.57 -16.02
C ALA A 255 1.52 7.31 -17.07
N GLU A 256 2.84 7.05 -17.17
CA GLU A 256 3.69 7.63 -18.20
C GLU A 256 3.37 7.12 -19.59
N VAL A 257 2.99 5.84 -19.72
CA VAL A 257 2.55 5.27 -20.99
C VAL A 257 1.28 5.97 -21.47
N MET A 258 0.29 6.17 -20.57
CA MET A 258 -0.93 6.90 -20.91
C MET A 258 -0.66 8.36 -21.26
N ALA A 259 0.27 9.02 -20.55
CA ALA A 259 0.65 10.41 -20.83
C ALA A 259 1.28 10.58 -22.22
N LYS A 260 2.07 9.61 -22.69
CA LYS A 260 2.78 9.67 -24.00
C LYS A 260 1.96 9.18 -25.17
N GLY A 261 0.94 8.35 -24.94
CA GLY A 261 0.34 7.53 -25.96
C GLY A 261 -1.13 7.74 -26.21
N GLN A 262 -1.61 7.03 -27.21
CA GLN A 262 -3.01 6.89 -27.57
C GLN A 262 -3.61 5.73 -26.77
N VAL A 263 -3.71 5.91 -25.45
CA VAL A 263 -4.27 4.94 -24.50
C VAL A 263 -5.59 5.49 -23.98
N ALA A 264 -6.68 4.74 -24.14
CA ALA A 264 -8.00 5.18 -23.74
C ALA A 264 -8.24 5.05 -22.24
N GLN A 265 -7.66 4.02 -21.59
CA GLN A 265 -7.82 3.77 -20.16
C GLN A 265 -6.70 2.95 -19.56
N ILE A 266 -6.49 3.10 -18.26
CA ILE A 266 -5.61 2.29 -17.42
C ILE A 266 -6.35 1.92 -16.13
N ILE A 267 -5.84 0.92 -15.40
CA ILE A 267 -6.34 0.55 -14.07
C ILE A 267 -5.27 0.94 -13.05
N ALA A 268 -5.53 1.99 -12.28
CA ALA A 268 -4.55 2.56 -11.36
C ALA A 268 -5.23 3.16 -10.12
N VAL A 269 -4.45 3.50 -9.10
CA VAL A 269 -4.92 4.40 -8.04
C VAL A 269 -5.14 5.80 -8.61
N PRO A 270 -6.11 6.58 -8.12
CA PRO A 270 -6.47 7.89 -8.69
C PRO A 270 -5.30 8.88 -8.78
N GLY A 271 -4.33 8.80 -7.87
CA GLY A 271 -3.11 9.62 -7.90
C GLY A 271 -2.32 9.52 -9.21
N GLY A 272 -2.47 8.42 -9.95
CA GLY A 272 -1.90 8.27 -11.29
C GLY A 272 -2.34 9.34 -12.29
N ALA A 273 -3.52 9.93 -12.11
CA ALA A 273 -4.01 11.02 -12.96
C ALA A 273 -3.13 12.27 -12.83
N LYS A 274 -2.66 12.61 -11.65
CA LYS A 274 -1.74 13.73 -11.42
C LYS A 274 -0.44 13.52 -12.19
N VAL A 275 0.13 12.31 -12.12
CA VAL A 275 1.34 11.95 -12.87
C VAL A 275 1.11 12.08 -14.38
N ILE A 276 -0.05 11.65 -14.89
CA ILE A 276 -0.39 11.78 -16.31
C ILE A 276 -0.44 13.26 -16.71
N GLU A 277 -1.11 14.10 -15.92
CA GLU A 277 -1.24 15.54 -16.22
C GLU A 277 0.08 16.31 -16.08
N GLU A 278 0.94 15.92 -15.15
CA GLU A 278 2.30 16.49 -14.99
C GLU A 278 3.19 16.15 -16.18
N LYS A 279 3.15 14.89 -16.65
CA LYS A 279 3.94 14.44 -17.80
C LYS A 279 3.37 14.93 -19.14
N ASN A 280 2.08 15.19 -19.20
CA ASN A 280 1.42 15.74 -20.38
C ASN A 280 0.32 16.75 -19.98
N PRO A 281 0.68 18.05 -19.86
CA PRO A 281 -0.27 19.10 -19.48
C PRO A 281 -1.48 19.26 -20.43
N GLU A 282 -1.39 18.78 -21.68
CA GLU A 282 -2.52 18.81 -22.62
C GLU A 282 -3.66 17.88 -22.20
N LEU A 283 -3.39 16.93 -21.30
CA LEU A 283 -4.39 16.01 -20.76
C LEU A 283 -5.12 16.57 -19.54
N LYS A 284 -4.72 17.73 -19.05
CA LYS A 284 -5.37 18.36 -17.90
C LYS A 284 -6.86 18.61 -18.18
N GLY A 285 -7.69 18.07 -17.29
CA GLY A 285 -9.14 18.13 -17.43
C GLY A 285 -9.74 17.15 -18.45
N LYS A 286 -8.92 16.25 -19.04
CA LYS A 286 -9.37 15.20 -19.96
C LYS A 286 -9.31 13.80 -19.38
N LEU A 287 -9.19 13.69 -18.05
CA LEU A 287 -9.21 12.43 -17.34
C LEU A 287 -10.50 12.29 -16.55
N GLY A 288 -11.08 11.11 -16.61
CA GLY A 288 -12.26 10.73 -15.84
C GLY A 288 -12.03 9.42 -15.12
N PHE A 289 -12.93 9.06 -14.22
CA PHE A 289 -12.80 7.92 -13.34
C PHE A 289 -14.10 7.14 -13.25
N PHE A 290 -14.02 5.83 -13.16
CA PHE A 290 -15.13 4.99 -12.74
C PHE A 290 -14.61 3.78 -11.94
N PRO A 291 -15.43 3.24 -11.01
CA PRO A 291 -15.06 2.03 -10.28
C PRO A 291 -14.84 0.84 -11.22
N ILE A 292 -14.01 -0.12 -10.83
CA ILE A 292 -13.87 -1.38 -11.58
C ILE A 292 -15.27 -1.99 -11.78
N PRO A 293 -15.69 -2.30 -13.02
CA PRO A 293 -16.99 -2.89 -13.28
C PRO A 293 -17.12 -4.30 -12.71
N GLY A 294 -18.26 -4.60 -12.10
CA GLY A 294 -18.54 -5.90 -11.53
C GLY A 294 -18.96 -6.94 -12.55
N LYS A 295 -19.11 -8.17 -12.08
CA LYS A 295 -19.75 -9.25 -12.84
C LYS A 295 -21.23 -8.93 -13.10
N THR A 296 -21.89 -8.27 -12.15
CA THR A 296 -23.26 -7.81 -12.22
C THR A 296 -23.36 -6.29 -12.08
N ALA A 297 -24.49 -5.69 -12.45
CA ALA A 297 -24.64 -4.24 -12.44
C ALA A 297 -25.07 -3.64 -11.10
N ASP A 298 -25.40 -4.46 -10.14
CA ASP A 298 -25.92 -4.08 -8.82
C ASP A 298 -24.84 -3.57 -7.86
N ARG A 299 -23.57 -3.93 -8.12
CA ARG A 299 -22.42 -3.48 -7.33
C ARG A 299 -21.16 -3.33 -8.19
N PRO A 300 -20.21 -2.49 -7.78
CA PRO A 300 -18.87 -2.46 -8.37
C PRO A 300 -18.17 -3.82 -8.23
N GLY A 301 -17.23 -4.09 -9.11
CA GLY A 301 -16.35 -5.25 -9.01
C GLY A 301 -15.52 -5.21 -7.72
N ALA A 302 -15.14 -6.39 -7.25
CA ALA A 302 -14.26 -6.49 -6.11
C ALA A 302 -12.88 -5.89 -6.44
N VAL A 303 -12.27 -5.28 -5.44
CA VAL A 303 -10.96 -4.63 -5.55
C VAL A 303 -10.06 -5.07 -4.40
N PHE A 304 -8.77 -5.15 -4.68
CA PHE A 304 -7.79 -5.25 -3.61
C PHE A 304 -7.76 -3.92 -2.84
N THR A 305 -8.06 -3.99 -1.55
CA THR A 305 -7.93 -2.88 -0.62
C THR A 305 -6.49 -2.86 -0.11
N GLY A 306 -5.65 -2.12 -0.83
CA GLY A 306 -4.33 -1.76 -0.34
C GLY A 306 -4.42 -0.62 0.64
N GLY A 307 -3.32 -0.34 1.30
CA GLY A 307 -3.19 0.75 2.25
C GLY A 307 -2.16 0.43 3.32
N SER A 308 -2.11 1.30 4.29
CA SER A 308 -1.17 1.16 5.39
C SER A 308 -1.90 1.16 6.72
N ASP A 309 -1.29 0.49 7.68
CA ASP A 309 -1.60 0.58 9.09
C ASP A 309 -0.45 1.29 9.82
N LEU A 310 -0.79 1.93 10.94
CA LEU A 310 0.19 2.41 11.89
C LEU A 310 0.34 1.37 13.00
N VAL A 311 1.58 1.03 13.32
CA VAL A 311 1.92 0.09 14.38
C VAL A 311 2.86 0.75 15.39
N VAL A 312 2.85 0.26 16.63
CA VAL A 312 3.78 0.67 17.67
C VAL A 312 4.63 -0.54 18.03
N PRO A 313 5.95 -0.46 17.94
CA PRO A 313 6.83 -1.51 18.43
C PRO A 313 6.61 -1.79 19.93
N ALA A 314 6.60 -3.07 20.30
CA ALA A 314 6.45 -3.46 21.70
C ALA A 314 7.56 -2.90 22.61
N VAL A 315 8.73 -2.61 22.03
CA VAL A 315 9.90 -2.03 22.69
C VAL A 315 9.94 -0.50 22.64
N ALA A 316 8.96 0.16 22.01
CA ALA A 316 8.93 1.62 21.89
C ALA A 316 8.95 2.28 23.28
N ALA A 317 9.77 3.31 23.41
CA ALA A 317 9.99 3.97 24.70
C ALA A 317 8.81 4.87 25.12
N HIS A 318 8.06 5.39 24.14
CA HIS A 318 7.04 6.44 24.34
C HIS A 318 5.65 5.96 23.87
N GLN A 319 5.14 4.88 24.47
CA GLN A 319 3.89 4.19 24.08
C GLN A 319 2.65 5.12 24.12
N GLU A 320 2.52 5.98 25.11
CA GLU A 320 1.35 6.87 25.26
C GLU A 320 1.43 8.04 24.28
N GLU A 321 2.61 8.58 24.00
CA GLU A 321 2.83 9.62 23.00
C GLU A 321 2.62 9.06 21.60
N ALA A 322 3.06 7.82 21.35
CA ALA A 322 2.80 7.08 20.10
C ALA A 322 1.28 6.89 19.89
N PHE A 323 0.56 6.52 20.94
CA PHE A 323 -0.89 6.42 20.87
C PHE A 323 -1.57 7.77 20.61
N ALA A 324 -1.11 8.85 21.26
CA ALA A 324 -1.63 10.20 21.03
C ALA A 324 -1.42 10.62 19.55
N PHE A 325 -0.24 10.33 18.99
CA PHE A 325 0.05 10.55 17.57
C PHE A 325 -0.91 9.78 16.66
N ILE A 326 -1.05 8.48 16.89
CA ILE A 326 -1.95 7.63 16.07
C ILE A 326 -3.39 8.13 16.17
N ARG A 327 -3.88 8.41 17.37
CA ARG A 327 -5.25 8.89 17.60
C ARG A 327 -5.53 10.20 16.84
N GLU A 328 -4.56 11.10 16.82
CA GLU A 328 -4.73 12.38 16.12
C GLU A 328 -4.64 12.21 14.61
N LEU A 329 -3.63 11.52 14.08
CA LEU A 329 -3.44 11.31 12.66
C LEU A 329 -4.56 10.48 12.02
N THR A 330 -5.09 9.48 12.73
CA THR A 330 -6.22 8.65 12.29
C THR A 330 -7.60 9.23 12.66
N GLY A 331 -7.61 10.39 13.32
CA GLY A 331 -8.81 11.12 13.69
C GLY A 331 -9.48 11.79 12.50
N ASP A 332 -10.79 12.02 12.61
CA ASP A 332 -11.66 12.49 11.51
C ASP A 332 -11.17 13.76 10.82
N ALA A 333 -10.61 14.71 11.58
CA ALA A 333 -10.16 15.98 11.04
C ALA A 333 -8.95 15.80 10.11
N TRP A 334 -7.95 15.04 10.55
CA TRP A 334 -6.74 14.81 9.77
C TRP A 334 -6.96 13.79 8.65
N GLN A 335 -7.82 12.81 8.86
CA GLN A 335 -8.19 11.86 7.82
C GLN A 335 -8.89 12.54 6.63
N LYS A 336 -9.76 13.52 6.86
CA LYS A 336 -10.38 14.32 5.78
C LYS A 336 -9.33 15.13 5.01
N LYS A 337 -8.37 15.74 5.71
CA LYS A 337 -7.29 16.49 5.07
C LYS A 337 -6.36 15.59 4.26
N LEU A 338 -5.95 14.44 4.83
CA LEU A 338 -5.12 13.44 4.17
C LEU A 338 -5.78 12.92 2.88
N ALA A 339 -7.05 12.56 2.98
CA ALA A 339 -7.82 12.05 1.86
C ALA A 339 -7.86 13.05 0.69
N VAL A 340 -8.06 14.34 0.97
CA VAL A 340 -8.03 15.39 -0.06
C VAL A 340 -6.62 15.63 -0.59
N ALA A 341 -5.61 15.67 0.30
CA ALA A 341 -4.22 15.94 -0.09
C ALA A 341 -3.63 14.84 -0.99
N MET A 342 -3.98 13.57 -0.69
CA MET A 342 -3.36 12.39 -1.31
C MET A 342 -4.32 11.64 -2.25
N SER A 343 -5.58 12.03 -2.32
CA SER A 343 -6.64 11.28 -3.03
C SER A 343 -6.78 9.84 -2.51
N TYR A 344 -6.78 9.68 -1.18
CA TYR A 344 -6.97 8.39 -0.51
C TYR A 344 -8.42 8.21 -0.01
N VAL A 345 -8.80 6.97 0.24
CA VAL A 345 -10.00 6.67 1.01
C VAL A 345 -9.66 6.81 2.50
N PRO A 346 -10.43 7.61 3.25
CA PRO A 346 -10.25 7.70 4.70
C PRO A 346 -10.41 6.33 5.37
N ASN A 347 -9.77 6.14 6.50
CA ASN A 347 -9.79 4.89 7.26
C ASN A 347 -11.18 4.47 7.78
N LYS A 348 -12.15 5.39 7.81
CA LYS A 348 -13.50 5.17 8.34
C LYS A 348 -14.58 5.33 7.28
N THR A 349 -15.56 4.44 7.28
CA THR A 349 -16.73 4.49 6.38
C THR A 349 -17.55 5.76 6.54
N THR A 350 -17.61 6.33 7.75
CA THR A 350 -18.32 7.59 8.07
C THR A 350 -17.72 8.82 7.40
N LEU A 351 -16.50 8.73 6.88
CA LEU A 351 -15.78 9.83 6.25
C LEU A 351 -15.87 9.83 4.71
N ALA A 352 -16.53 8.84 4.11
CA ALA A 352 -16.65 8.74 2.64
C ALA A 352 -17.18 10.02 1.97
N GLY A 353 -18.08 10.75 2.64
CA GLY A 353 -18.61 12.03 2.14
C GLY A 353 -17.58 13.15 2.01
N ALA A 354 -16.46 13.08 2.73
CA ALA A 354 -15.41 14.10 2.69
C ALA A 354 -14.68 14.17 1.34
N VAL A 355 -14.69 13.08 0.57
CA VAL A 355 -13.99 12.93 -0.71
C VAL A 355 -14.91 12.95 -1.93
N ALA A 356 -16.21 13.17 -1.73
CA ALA A 356 -17.21 13.16 -2.80
C ALA A 356 -16.97 14.26 -3.86
N GLY A 357 -16.23 15.32 -3.53
CA GLY A 357 -15.86 16.39 -4.44
C GLY A 357 -14.69 16.07 -5.38
N ASP A 358 -13.91 15.01 -5.12
CA ASP A 358 -12.84 14.54 -5.99
C ASP A 358 -13.32 13.30 -6.76
N PRO A 359 -13.45 13.38 -8.11
CA PRO A 359 -14.01 12.29 -8.90
C PRO A 359 -13.22 10.98 -8.80
N GLY A 360 -11.88 11.06 -8.68
CA GLY A 360 -11.01 9.89 -8.55
C GLY A 360 -11.22 9.20 -7.21
N THR A 361 -11.19 9.95 -6.13
CA THR A 361 -11.41 9.44 -4.78
C THR A 361 -12.86 8.97 -4.58
N ALA A 362 -13.84 9.64 -5.19
CA ALA A 362 -15.24 9.19 -5.18
C ALA A 362 -15.41 7.82 -5.88
N ALA A 363 -14.77 7.63 -7.04
CA ALA A 363 -14.77 6.34 -7.74
C ALA A 363 -14.08 5.25 -6.92
N MET A 364 -12.98 5.59 -6.24
CA MET A 364 -12.24 4.69 -5.36
C MET A 364 -13.07 4.29 -4.14
N ALA A 365 -13.72 5.27 -3.48
CA ALA A 365 -14.61 5.02 -2.34
C ALA A 365 -15.81 4.14 -2.73
N ALA A 366 -16.37 4.36 -3.93
CA ALA A 366 -17.43 3.50 -4.47
C ALA A 366 -16.97 2.06 -4.69
N GLY A 367 -15.74 1.85 -5.16
CA GLY A 367 -15.15 0.50 -5.30
C GLY A 367 -14.83 -0.17 -3.96
N ALA A 368 -14.39 0.61 -2.97
CA ALA A 368 -13.99 0.11 -1.65
C ALA A 368 -15.12 -0.60 -0.87
N VAL A 369 -16.38 -0.37 -1.22
CA VAL A 369 -17.54 -1.10 -0.63
C VAL A 369 -17.48 -2.61 -0.91
N ASN A 370 -16.76 -3.02 -1.96
CA ASN A 370 -16.48 -4.41 -2.31
C ASN A 370 -14.96 -4.68 -2.26
N GLY A 371 -14.31 -4.11 -1.25
CA GLY A 371 -12.89 -4.24 -1.00
C GLY A 371 -12.55 -5.55 -0.29
N HIS A 372 -11.48 -6.19 -0.72
CA HIS A 372 -10.96 -7.42 -0.14
C HIS A 372 -9.48 -7.25 0.21
N ALA A 373 -9.05 -7.95 1.25
CA ALA A 373 -7.66 -8.10 1.62
C ALA A 373 -7.11 -9.46 1.16
N THR A 374 -5.80 -9.59 1.14
CA THR A 374 -5.11 -10.87 0.98
C THR A 374 -5.33 -11.77 2.21
N PRO A 375 -5.04 -13.08 2.13
CA PRO A 375 -5.13 -13.97 3.28
C PRO A 375 -4.39 -13.43 4.50
N ASN A 376 -5.10 -13.24 5.61
CA ASN A 376 -4.52 -12.70 6.85
C ASN A 376 -3.77 -13.81 7.60
N THR A 377 -2.50 -13.99 7.24
CA THR A 377 -1.58 -14.94 7.88
C THR A 377 -0.15 -14.41 7.77
N PRO A 378 0.69 -14.63 8.77
CA PRO A 378 2.09 -14.20 8.76
C PRO A 378 2.88 -14.66 7.52
N GLN A 379 2.59 -15.86 7.02
CA GLN A 379 3.26 -16.44 5.86
C GLN A 379 2.88 -15.77 4.53
N TRP A 380 1.83 -14.93 4.51
CA TRP A 380 1.44 -14.24 3.27
C TRP A 380 2.54 -13.31 2.74
N ALA A 381 3.30 -12.68 3.61
CA ALA A 381 4.44 -11.85 3.21
C ALA A 381 5.46 -12.64 2.35
N ALA A 382 5.69 -13.92 2.66
CA ALA A 382 6.57 -14.79 1.87
C ALA A 382 5.95 -15.18 0.53
N VAL A 383 4.61 -15.33 0.45
CA VAL A 383 3.89 -15.52 -0.82
C VAL A 383 4.03 -14.28 -1.69
N GLU A 384 3.85 -13.10 -1.11
CA GLU A 384 3.92 -11.82 -1.82
C GLU A 384 5.33 -11.53 -2.34
N ALA A 385 6.37 -11.85 -1.56
CA ALA A 385 7.76 -11.71 -1.96
C ALA A 385 8.13 -12.60 -3.17
N LYS A 386 7.64 -13.84 -3.23
CA LYS A 386 7.83 -14.76 -4.37
C LYS A 386 6.90 -14.45 -5.53
N ASN A 387 5.73 -13.98 -5.22
CA ASN A 387 4.60 -13.65 -6.07
C ASN A 387 4.30 -14.67 -7.19
N PRO A 388 3.90 -15.91 -6.85
CA PRO A 388 3.59 -16.93 -7.85
C PRO A 388 2.40 -16.57 -8.74
N VAL A 389 1.59 -15.57 -8.35
CA VAL A 389 0.49 -15.04 -9.16
C VAL A 389 1.04 -14.33 -10.40
N LYS A 390 2.09 -13.52 -10.28
CA LYS A 390 2.74 -12.85 -11.42
C LYS A 390 3.32 -13.85 -12.41
N GLU A 391 3.99 -14.91 -11.92
CA GLU A 391 4.51 -15.99 -12.78
C GLU A 391 3.38 -16.69 -13.53
N TYR A 392 2.30 -17.05 -12.84
CA TYR A 392 1.11 -17.64 -13.43
C TYR A 392 0.51 -16.77 -14.53
N MET A 393 0.31 -15.48 -14.26
CA MET A 393 -0.25 -14.54 -15.23
C MET A 393 0.62 -14.46 -16.49
N THR A 394 1.94 -14.35 -16.34
CA THR A 394 2.87 -14.32 -17.48
C THR A 394 2.80 -15.61 -18.29
N ALA A 395 2.84 -16.76 -17.63
CA ALA A 395 2.80 -18.06 -18.29
C ALA A 395 1.52 -18.22 -19.15
N VAL A 396 0.37 -17.90 -18.57
CA VAL A 396 -0.92 -17.97 -19.28
C VAL A 396 -0.98 -16.97 -20.45
N LEU A 397 -0.56 -15.73 -20.25
CA LEU A 397 -0.55 -14.71 -21.31
C LEU A 397 0.43 -15.02 -22.45
N THR A 398 1.46 -15.83 -22.18
CA THR A 398 2.43 -16.29 -23.19
C THR A 398 2.08 -17.65 -23.80
N GLY A 399 0.98 -18.29 -23.39
CA GLY A 399 0.40 -19.46 -24.05
C GLY A 399 0.42 -20.77 -23.26
N GLU A 400 0.78 -20.74 -21.98
CA GLU A 400 0.61 -21.90 -21.11
C GLU A 400 -0.89 -22.18 -20.86
N ASP A 401 -1.24 -23.44 -20.68
CA ASP A 401 -2.60 -23.84 -20.29
C ASP A 401 -2.96 -23.22 -18.92
N PRO A 402 -4.07 -22.47 -18.84
CA PRO A 402 -4.45 -21.79 -17.61
C PRO A 402 -4.61 -22.72 -16.39
N ALA A 403 -5.14 -23.93 -16.60
CA ALA A 403 -5.36 -24.86 -15.49
C ALA A 403 -4.02 -25.43 -14.96
N LEU A 404 -3.06 -25.69 -15.84
CA LEU A 404 -1.72 -26.17 -15.43
C LEU A 404 -0.96 -25.07 -14.67
N GLY A 405 -0.94 -23.85 -15.19
CA GLY A 405 -0.28 -22.71 -14.53
C GLY A 405 -0.93 -22.41 -13.18
N ALA A 406 -2.26 -22.39 -13.13
CA ALA A 406 -3.02 -22.17 -11.90
C ALA A 406 -2.74 -23.23 -10.82
N ALA A 407 -2.71 -24.51 -11.22
CA ALA A 407 -2.39 -25.60 -10.28
C ALA A 407 -0.96 -25.50 -9.72
N LYS A 408 0.01 -25.05 -10.53
CA LYS A 408 1.38 -24.79 -10.06
C LYS A 408 1.41 -23.64 -9.05
N ALA A 409 0.79 -22.51 -9.39
CA ALA A 409 0.72 -21.35 -8.50
C ALA A 409 -0.01 -21.65 -7.19
N SER A 410 -1.16 -22.36 -7.25
CA SER A 410 -1.90 -22.80 -6.06
C SER A 410 -1.06 -23.70 -5.15
N ARG A 411 -0.29 -24.62 -5.70
CA ARG A 411 0.65 -25.45 -4.90
C ARG A 411 1.70 -24.58 -4.22
N THR A 412 2.34 -23.68 -4.94
CA THR A 412 3.36 -22.78 -4.37
C THR A 412 2.77 -21.94 -3.23
N ILE A 413 1.55 -21.41 -3.39
CA ILE A 413 0.85 -20.69 -2.33
C ILE A 413 0.59 -21.61 -1.14
N THR A 414 0.04 -22.80 -1.38
CA THR A 414 -0.25 -23.81 -0.34
C THR A 414 1.00 -24.15 0.47
N ASP A 415 2.09 -24.49 -0.22
CA ASP A 415 3.34 -24.91 0.41
C ASP A 415 3.96 -23.76 1.22
N THR A 416 3.88 -22.52 0.70
CA THR A 416 4.43 -21.35 1.40
C THR A 416 3.58 -21.01 2.64
N LEU A 417 2.24 -21.05 2.54
CA LEU A 417 1.35 -20.70 3.66
C LEU A 417 1.37 -21.74 4.79
N ASN A 418 1.74 -22.99 4.50
CA ASN A 418 1.82 -24.06 5.48
C ASN A 418 3.27 -24.41 5.87
N SER A 419 4.26 -23.64 5.41
CA SER A 419 5.63 -23.84 5.85
C SER A 419 5.76 -23.39 7.31
N ASP A 420 6.40 -24.22 8.11
CA ASP A 420 6.85 -23.83 9.45
C ASP A 420 7.81 -22.65 9.30
N SER A 421 7.48 -21.52 9.96
CA SER A 421 8.29 -20.30 9.97
C SER A 421 9.41 -20.35 10.99
#